data_2b1bd2b4500e6283ce4da16bc227ca0a
#
_entry.id   2b1bd2b4500e6283ce4da16bc227ca0a
#
_cell.length_a   1.000
_cell.length_b   1.000
_cell.length_c   1.000
_cell.angle_alpha   90.00
_cell.angle_beta   90.00
_cell.angle_gamma   90.00
#
_symmetry.space_group_name_H-M   'P 1'
#
loop_
_entity.id
_entity.type
_entity.pdbx_description
1 polymer ?
#
loop_
_entity_poly.entity_id
_entity_poly.type
_entity_poly.pdbx_seq_one_letter_code
_entity_poly.pdbx_strand_id
1 'polypeptide(L)'
;MDFFTVPTVTFRVLYCFFVIEHGRRKVLHCNVTPHPTAEWIVQQLREAFAESGRYRYMILDRDRKFDGEVLRFLRAAGLEAKRTSVRAPWQNGLAERWIGSCRREILDHLIALNEEHLRRILRDYVNYHHEDRLHDSLEKDTPNRRSVEHRPGTSATVMSIPRLGGLHHRYTWRQAA
;
A
#
# COMPACT_ATOMS: atom_id res chain seq x y z
N MET A 1 -9.58 2.83 2.20
CA MET A 1 -8.52 3.09 3.22
C MET A 1 -8.72 2.21 4.42
N ASP A 2 -7.67 1.95 5.16
CA ASP A 2 -7.71 1.10 6.34
C ASP A 2 -6.47 1.29 7.22
N PHE A 3 -6.47 0.62 8.37
CA PHE A 3 -5.34 0.49 9.28
C PHE A 3 -4.94 -0.97 9.49
N PHE A 4 -3.67 -1.18 9.75
CA PHE A 4 -3.19 -2.39 10.40
C PHE A 4 -2.12 -2.05 11.43
N THR A 5 -1.80 -2.99 12.30
CA THR A 5 -0.84 -2.77 13.38
C THR A 5 0.40 -3.63 13.22
N VAL A 6 1.55 -3.07 13.63
CA VAL A 6 2.84 -3.76 13.67
C VAL A 6 3.47 -3.53 15.05
N PRO A 7 3.83 -4.60 15.79
CA PRO A 7 4.60 -4.45 17.02
C PRO A 7 6.07 -4.14 16.70
N THR A 8 6.68 -3.31 17.53
CA THR A 8 8.13 -3.06 17.49
C THR A 8 8.89 -4.07 18.34
N VAL A 9 10.24 -4.07 18.24
CA VAL A 9 11.14 -4.86 19.09
C VAL A 9 10.93 -4.60 20.60
N THR A 10 10.41 -3.42 20.97
CA THR A 10 10.07 -3.04 22.34
C THR A 10 8.60 -3.27 22.68
N PHE A 11 7.87 -4.07 21.88
CA PHE A 11 6.44 -4.36 22.01
C PHE A 11 5.50 -3.14 21.95
N ARG A 12 5.99 -1.99 21.51
CA ARG A 12 5.12 -0.83 21.23
C ARG A 12 4.36 -1.10 19.93
N VAL A 13 3.07 -0.81 19.93
CA VAL A 13 2.22 -0.99 18.75
C VAL A 13 2.27 0.26 17.88
N LEU A 14 2.60 0.09 16.60
CA LEU A 14 2.51 1.12 15.58
C LEU A 14 1.30 0.87 14.67
N TYR A 15 0.61 1.93 14.31
CA TYR A 15 -0.52 1.92 13.39
C TYR A 15 -0.05 2.34 12.00
N CYS A 16 -0.28 1.49 11.03
CA CYS A 16 0.01 1.74 9.62
C CYS A 16 -1.28 2.11 8.91
N PHE A 17 -1.39 3.35 8.48
CA PHE A 17 -2.50 3.87 7.67
C PHE A 17 -2.17 3.75 6.20
N PHE A 18 -3.16 3.42 5.37
CA PHE A 18 -2.98 3.45 3.92
C PHE A 18 -4.28 3.77 3.18
N VAL A 19 -4.10 4.33 2.00
CA VAL A 19 -5.15 4.57 1.00
C VAL A 19 -4.76 3.82 -0.26
N ILE A 20 -5.65 2.96 -0.77
CA ILE A 20 -5.41 2.15 -1.97
C ILE A 20 -6.51 2.38 -3.01
N GLU A 21 -6.10 2.57 -4.25
CA GLU A 21 -6.98 2.73 -5.40
C GLU A 21 -7.48 1.36 -5.91
N HIS A 22 -8.78 1.24 -6.19
CA HIS A 22 -9.36 -0.01 -6.68
C HIS A 22 -8.99 -0.35 -8.13
N GLY A 23 -8.84 0.65 -9.01
CA GLY A 23 -8.60 0.44 -10.43
C GLY A 23 -7.27 -0.27 -10.70
N ARG A 24 -6.17 0.38 -10.35
CA ARG A 24 -4.81 -0.12 -10.60
C ARG A 24 -4.12 -0.70 -9.37
N ARG A 25 -4.79 -0.83 -8.24
CA ARG A 25 -4.20 -1.32 -6.98
C ARG A 25 -3.06 -0.43 -6.44
N LYS A 26 -3.02 0.82 -6.87
CA LYS A 26 -2.01 1.78 -6.37
C LYS A 26 -2.26 2.13 -4.92
N VAL A 27 -1.24 2.05 -4.10
CA VAL A 27 -1.22 2.63 -2.76
C VAL A 27 -0.95 4.12 -2.92
N LEU A 28 -1.99 4.93 -2.77
CA LEU A 28 -1.91 6.39 -2.95
C LEU A 28 -1.16 7.05 -1.81
N HIS A 29 -1.29 6.50 -0.61
CA HIS A 29 -0.62 6.99 0.58
C HIS A 29 -0.41 5.85 1.57
N CYS A 30 0.71 5.89 2.29
CA CYS A 30 1.00 4.97 3.40
C CYS A 30 1.87 5.69 4.42
N ASN A 31 1.46 5.67 5.69
CA ASN A 31 2.22 6.28 6.77
C ASN A 31 2.02 5.54 8.09
N VAL A 32 2.90 5.79 9.06
CA VAL A 32 2.97 5.11 10.35
C VAL A 32 2.85 6.12 11.49
N THR A 33 2.14 5.76 12.55
CA THR A 33 2.08 6.56 13.78
C THR A 33 1.83 5.68 14.99
N PRO A 34 2.33 6.02 16.19
CA PRO A 34 1.89 5.41 17.44
C PRO A 34 0.52 5.93 17.90
N HIS A 35 0.06 7.09 17.38
CA HIS A 35 -1.14 7.79 17.84
C HIS A 35 -2.04 8.21 16.65
N PRO A 36 -2.93 7.33 16.17
CA PRO A 36 -3.80 7.61 15.02
C PRO A 36 -4.99 8.51 15.42
N THR A 37 -4.72 9.81 15.65
CA THR A 37 -5.77 10.79 15.93
C THR A 37 -6.54 11.17 14.67
N ALA A 38 -7.75 11.72 14.82
CA ALA A 38 -8.55 12.18 13.67
C ALA A 38 -7.84 13.27 12.88
N GLU A 39 -7.19 14.21 13.55
CA GLU A 39 -6.39 15.28 12.93
C GLU A 39 -5.23 14.69 12.10
N TRP A 40 -4.51 13.71 12.65
CA TRP A 40 -3.44 13.03 11.93
C TRP A 40 -3.99 12.33 10.68
N ILE A 41 -5.11 11.62 10.77
CA ILE A 41 -5.76 10.94 9.63
C ILE A 41 -6.14 11.97 8.56
N VAL A 42 -6.75 13.09 8.95
CA VAL A 42 -7.12 14.16 8.02
C VAL A 42 -5.88 14.70 7.30
N GLN A 43 -4.76 14.86 7.99
CA GLN A 43 -3.51 15.27 7.35
C GLN A 43 -3.02 14.23 6.32
N GLN A 44 -3.08 12.93 6.66
CA GLN A 44 -2.72 11.86 5.71
C GLN A 44 -3.64 11.85 4.47
N LEU A 45 -4.93 12.15 4.66
CA LEU A 45 -5.88 12.25 3.55
C LEU A 45 -5.62 13.47 2.66
N ARG A 46 -5.19 14.61 3.22
CA ARG A 46 -4.75 15.77 2.43
C ARG A 46 -3.56 15.42 1.54
N GLU A 47 -2.59 14.68 2.08
CA GLU A 47 -1.42 14.24 1.33
C GLU A 47 -1.81 13.21 0.24
N ALA A 48 -2.73 12.28 0.55
CA ALA A 48 -3.23 11.28 -0.39
C ALA A 48 -4.01 11.90 -1.57
N PHE A 49 -4.71 13.02 -1.34
CA PHE A 49 -5.62 13.68 -2.28
C PHE A 49 -5.21 15.13 -2.57
N ALA A 50 -3.90 15.38 -2.72
CA ALA A 50 -3.38 16.69 -3.08
C ALA A 50 -3.95 17.21 -4.43
N GLU A 51 -4.29 16.28 -5.35
CA GLU A 51 -5.01 16.57 -6.60
C GLU A 51 -6.49 16.19 -6.42
N SER A 52 -7.36 17.20 -6.31
CA SER A 52 -8.80 17.02 -6.16
C SER A 52 -9.50 16.53 -7.44
N GLY A 53 -10.65 15.83 -7.27
CA GLY A 53 -11.58 15.56 -8.38
C GLY A 53 -11.42 14.21 -9.09
N ARG A 54 -10.38 13.42 -8.81
CA ARG A 54 -10.13 12.14 -9.46
C ARG A 54 -10.99 10.98 -8.92
N TYR A 55 -11.34 11.02 -7.65
CA TYR A 55 -12.05 9.95 -6.96
C TYR A 55 -13.42 10.42 -6.48
N ARG A 56 -14.41 9.54 -6.54
CA ARG A 56 -15.78 9.81 -6.10
C ARG A 56 -16.12 9.15 -4.78
N TYR A 57 -15.59 7.95 -4.54
CA TYR A 57 -15.95 7.15 -3.37
C TYR A 57 -14.73 6.80 -2.54
N MET A 58 -14.90 6.79 -1.21
CA MET A 58 -13.95 6.27 -0.25
C MET A 58 -14.58 5.13 0.54
N ILE A 59 -14.04 3.92 0.40
CA ILE A 59 -14.44 2.77 1.22
C ILE A 59 -13.64 2.81 2.52
N LEU A 60 -14.33 2.68 3.64
CA LEU A 60 -13.75 2.62 4.99
C LEU A 60 -14.54 1.66 5.85
N ASP A 61 -13.90 1.09 6.84
CA ASP A 61 -14.54 0.27 7.83
C ASP A 61 -15.32 1.11 8.87
N ARG A 62 -15.86 0.47 9.91
CA ARG A 62 -16.60 1.12 10.97
C ARG A 62 -15.74 1.51 12.18
N ASP A 63 -14.42 1.59 12.01
CA ASP A 63 -13.55 2.08 13.08
C ASP A 63 -13.92 3.53 13.44
N ARG A 64 -14.07 3.79 14.74
CA ARG A 64 -14.40 5.12 15.28
C ARG A 64 -13.38 6.19 14.92
N LYS A 65 -12.15 5.79 14.59
CA LYS A 65 -11.12 6.70 14.09
C LYS A 65 -11.52 7.41 12.79
N PHE A 66 -12.45 6.82 12.02
CA PHE A 66 -12.96 7.38 10.78
C PHE A 66 -14.28 8.17 10.97
N ASP A 67 -14.62 8.55 12.19
CA ASP A 67 -15.79 9.36 12.50
C ASP A 67 -15.52 10.88 12.47
N GLY A 68 -16.55 11.67 12.70
CA GLY A 68 -16.49 13.11 12.97
C GLY A 68 -15.67 13.90 11.94
N GLU A 69 -14.44 14.28 12.27
CA GLU A 69 -13.59 15.14 11.44
C GLU A 69 -13.19 14.49 10.12
N VAL A 70 -12.89 13.19 10.12
CA VAL A 70 -12.52 12.45 8.91
C VAL A 70 -13.68 12.46 7.91
N LEU A 71 -14.90 12.20 8.35
CA LEU A 71 -16.08 12.24 7.48
C LEU A 71 -16.38 13.65 6.97
N ARG A 72 -16.17 14.69 7.82
CA ARG A 72 -16.29 16.09 7.39
C ARG A 72 -15.30 16.45 6.31
N PHE A 73 -14.03 16.04 6.50
CA PHE A 73 -12.98 16.25 5.49
C PHE A 73 -13.31 15.56 4.17
N LEU A 74 -13.67 14.27 4.19
CA LEU A 74 -14.03 13.52 2.97
C LEU A 74 -15.15 14.22 2.20
N ARG A 75 -16.19 14.66 2.89
CA ARG A 75 -17.30 15.40 2.28
C ARG A 75 -16.85 16.73 1.67
N ALA A 76 -16.03 17.50 2.38
CA ALA A 76 -15.47 18.76 1.89
C ALA A 76 -14.54 18.55 0.67
N ALA A 77 -13.86 17.43 0.59
CA ALA A 77 -13.03 17.03 -0.55
C ALA A 77 -13.86 16.43 -1.73
N GLY A 78 -15.19 16.40 -1.63
CA GLY A 78 -16.06 15.83 -2.66
C GLY A 78 -16.08 14.30 -2.72
N LEU A 79 -15.57 13.63 -1.67
CA LEU A 79 -15.52 12.18 -1.56
C LEU A 79 -16.72 11.65 -0.78
N GLU A 80 -17.47 10.74 -1.39
CA GLU A 80 -18.56 10.05 -0.71
C GLU A 80 -18.02 8.86 0.09
N ALA A 81 -18.15 8.93 1.42
CA ALA A 81 -17.74 7.85 2.30
C ALA A 81 -18.69 6.65 2.21
N LYS A 82 -18.20 5.48 1.85
CA LYS A 82 -18.93 4.21 1.82
C LYS A 82 -18.41 3.31 2.94
N ARG A 83 -19.18 3.20 4.00
CA ARG A 83 -18.85 2.33 5.14
C ARG A 83 -19.24 0.89 4.86
N THR A 84 -18.36 -0.04 5.23
CA THR A 84 -18.66 -1.47 5.20
C THR A 84 -19.81 -1.80 6.15
N SER A 85 -20.57 -2.86 5.84
CA SER A 85 -21.59 -3.39 6.74
C SER A 85 -20.95 -4.03 7.98
N VAL A 86 -21.73 -4.17 9.04
CA VAL A 86 -21.27 -4.85 10.26
C VAL A 86 -20.89 -6.29 9.92
N ARG A 87 -19.71 -6.73 10.36
CA ARG A 87 -19.18 -8.08 10.12
C ARG A 87 -19.03 -8.45 8.64
N ALA A 88 -18.81 -7.49 7.77
CA ALA A 88 -18.63 -7.71 6.33
C ALA A 88 -17.24 -7.27 5.82
N PRO A 89 -16.12 -7.89 6.28
CA PRO A 89 -14.76 -7.50 5.89
C PRO A 89 -14.53 -7.64 4.38
N TRP A 90 -15.21 -8.58 3.71
CA TRP A 90 -15.12 -8.74 2.25
C TRP A 90 -15.50 -7.47 1.45
N GLN A 91 -16.25 -6.55 2.03
CA GLN A 91 -16.59 -5.27 1.40
C GLN A 91 -15.38 -4.32 1.30
N ASN A 92 -14.32 -4.56 2.09
CA ASN A 92 -13.01 -3.90 1.97
C ASN A 92 -11.91 -4.89 1.53
N GLY A 93 -12.28 -5.92 0.77
CA GLY A 93 -11.43 -7.04 0.41
C GLY A 93 -10.14 -6.67 -0.31
N LEU A 94 -10.06 -5.49 -0.95
CA LEU A 94 -8.82 -4.98 -1.52
C LEU A 94 -7.82 -4.56 -0.44
N ALA A 95 -8.28 -3.84 0.57
CA ALA A 95 -7.46 -3.44 1.71
C ALA A 95 -6.95 -4.66 2.48
N GLU A 96 -7.84 -5.61 2.79
CA GLU A 96 -7.49 -6.87 3.45
C GLU A 96 -6.44 -7.66 2.68
N ARG A 97 -6.58 -7.75 1.36
CA ARG A 97 -5.61 -8.44 0.50
C ARG A 97 -4.26 -7.74 0.50
N TRP A 98 -4.23 -6.42 0.47
CA TRP A 98 -2.99 -5.66 0.54
C TRP A 98 -2.29 -5.85 1.88
N ILE A 99 -3.02 -5.76 2.99
CA ILE A 99 -2.50 -6.05 4.34
C ILE A 99 -1.90 -7.46 4.40
N GLY A 100 -2.65 -8.46 3.93
CA GLY A 100 -2.18 -9.84 3.90
C GLY A 100 -0.93 -10.04 3.04
N SER A 101 -0.82 -9.35 1.90
CA SER A 101 0.39 -9.37 1.07
C SER A 101 1.56 -8.70 1.78
N CYS A 102 1.36 -7.51 2.33
CA CYS A 102 2.38 -6.77 3.08
C CYS A 102 2.94 -7.59 4.26
N ARG A 103 2.07 -8.31 5.00
CA ARG A 103 2.51 -9.21 6.07
C ARG A 103 3.38 -10.33 5.53
N ARG A 104 2.86 -11.16 4.64
CA ARG A 104 3.56 -12.35 4.12
C ARG A 104 4.83 -12.03 3.33
N GLU A 105 4.84 -10.90 2.61
CA GLU A 105 5.92 -10.58 1.67
C GLU A 105 7.05 -9.78 2.31
N ILE A 106 6.80 -9.10 3.44
CA ILE A 106 7.83 -8.29 4.12
C ILE A 106 7.76 -8.34 5.65
N LEU A 107 6.60 -8.10 6.28
CA LEU A 107 6.54 -7.86 7.72
C LEU A 107 6.80 -9.13 8.55
N ASP A 108 6.45 -10.31 8.06
CA ASP A 108 6.70 -11.59 8.72
C ASP A 108 8.19 -12.00 8.68
N HIS A 109 9.01 -11.29 7.90
CA HIS A 109 10.44 -11.56 7.71
C HIS A 109 11.36 -10.59 8.49
N LEU A 110 10.79 -9.66 9.25
CA LEU A 110 11.58 -8.67 9.96
C LEU A 110 10.92 -8.21 11.26
N ILE A 111 11.69 -7.57 12.12
CA ILE A 111 11.21 -6.93 13.34
C ILE A 111 11.36 -5.41 13.19
N ALA A 112 10.26 -4.67 13.34
CA ALA A 112 10.28 -3.21 13.32
C ALA A 112 11.01 -2.69 14.58
N LEU A 113 12.06 -1.87 14.40
CA LEU A 113 12.80 -1.30 15.51
C LEU A 113 12.04 -0.11 16.12
N ASN A 114 11.57 0.77 15.27
CA ASN A 114 10.84 1.99 15.63
C ASN A 114 9.96 2.46 14.45
N GLU A 115 9.30 3.59 14.63
CA GLU A 115 8.41 4.20 13.66
C GLU A 115 9.11 4.54 12.33
N GLU A 116 10.29 5.18 12.40
CA GLU A 116 11.05 5.57 11.21
C GLU A 116 11.52 4.35 10.41
N HIS A 117 12.00 3.32 11.09
CA HIS A 117 12.38 2.06 10.47
C HIS A 117 11.19 1.41 9.75
N LEU A 118 10.03 1.32 10.41
CA LEU A 118 8.83 0.74 9.80
C LEU A 118 8.35 1.59 8.60
N ARG A 119 8.40 2.93 8.71
CA ARG A 119 8.03 3.83 7.61
C ARG A 119 8.92 3.63 6.38
N ARG A 120 10.23 3.44 6.58
CA ARG A 120 11.18 3.12 5.50
C ARG A 120 10.84 1.79 4.84
N ILE A 121 10.62 0.74 5.64
CA ILE A 121 10.27 -0.60 5.15
C ILE A 121 9.00 -0.56 4.30
N LEU A 122 7.94 0.10 4.79
CA LEU A 122 6.67 0.21 4.06
C LEU A 122 6.82 1.03 2.77
N ARG A 123 7.61 2.08 2.78
CA ARG A 123 7.92 2.85 1.56
C ARG A 123 8.61 1.98 0.51
N ASP A 124 9.61 1.21 0.91
CA ASP A 124 10.34 0.32 0.01
C ASP A 124 9.40 -0.79 -0.52
N TYR A 125 8.51 -1.33 0.33
CA TYR A 125 7.51 -2.29 -0.08
C TYR A 125 6.47 -1.69 -1.04
N VAL A 126 5.99 -0.48 -0.81
CA VAL A 126 5.07 0.22 -1.72
C VAL A 126 5.72 0.45 -3.08
N ASN A 127 7.00 0.82 -3.11
CA ASN A 127 7.74 0.95 -4.37
C ASN A 127 7.84 -0.38 -5.12
N TYR A 128 8.21 -1.47 -4.43
CA TYR A 128 8.21 -2.82 -5.01
C TYR A 128 6.81 -3.21 -5.51
N HIS A 129 5.76 -2.97 -4.73
CA HIS A 129 4.37 -3.24 -5.08
C HIS A 129 3.94 -2.52 -6.37
N HIS A 130 4.40 -1.28 -6.55
CA HIS A 130 4.04 -0.46 -7.71
C HIS A 130 4.82 -0.83 -8.97
N GLU A 131 6.11 -1.12 -8.85
CA GLU A 131 7.04 -1.22 -9.98
C GLU A 131 7.31 -2.67 -10.42
N ASP A 132 7.33 -3.61 -9.47
CA ASP A 132 7.86 -4.94 -9.75
C ASP A 132 6.86 -6.08 -9.45
N ARG A 133 5.93 -5.87 -8.51
CA ARG A 133 4.97 -6.89 -8.11
C ARG A 133 3.88 -7.06 -9.16
N LEU A 134 3.78 -8.27 -9.70
CA LEU A 134 2.74 -8.63 -10.67
C LEU A 134 1.41 -8.94 -9.97
N HIS A 135 0.31 -8.52 -10.60
CA HIS A 135 -1.04 -8.71 -10.09
C HIS A 135 -1.90 -9.47 -11.09
N ASP A 136 -2.45 -10.62 -10.68
CA ASP A 136 -3.35 -11.42 -11.53
C ASP A 136 -4.56 -10.62 -12.00
N SER A 137 -5.14 -9.81 -11.12
CA SER A 137 -6.27 -8.94 -11.44
C SER A 137 -5.95 -7.78 -12.39
N LEU A 138 -4.68 -7.58 -12.74
CA LEU A 138 -4.18 -6.61 -13.72
C LEU A 138 -3.53 -7.32 -14.92
N GLU A 139 -3.93 -8.58 -15.20
CA GLU A 139 -3.38 -9.38 -16.32
C GLU A 139 -1.85 -9.56 -16.21
N LYS A 140 -1.36 -9.85 -15.00
CA LYS A 140 0.07 -9.94 -14.69
C LYS A 140 0.86 -8.63 -14.85
N ASP A 141 0.17 -7.49 -14.93
CA ASP A 141 0.82 -6.18 -14.95
C ASP A 141 1.06 -5.65 -13.53
N THR A 142 1.88 -4.61 -13.41
CA THR A 142 2.12 -3.87 -12.17
C THR A 142 1.17 -2.67 -12.04
N PRO A 143 0.93 -2.13 -10.84
CA PRO A 143 0.13 -0.90 -10.67
C PRO A 143 0.61 0.28 -11.52
N ASN A 144 1.92 0.42 -11.72
CA ASN A 144 2.51 1.49 -12.52
C ASN A 144 2.66 1.16 -14.02
N ARG A 145 2.13 0.03 -14.48
CA ARG A 145 2.19 -0.41 -15.89
C ARG A 145 3.63 -0.60 -16.35
N ARG A 146 4.25 -1.69 -15.90
CA ARG A 146 5.58 -2.05 -16.34
C ARG A 146 5.55 -2.51 -17.79
N SER A 147 6.40 -1.92 -18.64
CA SER A 147 6.57 -2.37 -20.01
C SER A 147 7.07 -3.82 -20.06
N VAL A 148 6.52 -4.60 -20.99
CA VAL A 148 7.01 -5.95 -21.26
C VAL A 148 8.40 -5.84 -21.87
N GLU A 149 9.38 -6.50 -21.25
CA GLU A 149 10.75 -6.55 -21.73
C GLU A 149 10.91 -7.76 -22.66
N HIS A 150 11.06 -7.52 -23.94
CA HIS A 150 11.38 -8.59 -24.90
C HIS A 150 12.85 -8.98 -24.84
N ARG A 151 13.14 -10.24 -25.11
CA ARG A 151 14.53 -10.74 -25.19
C ARG A 151 15.27 -10.00 -26.29
N PRO A 152 16.36 -9.25 -26.01
CA PRO A 152 17.02 -8.39 -27.00
C PRO A 152 17.84 -9.17 -28.04
N GLY A 153 18.11 -10.47 -27.82
CA GLY A 153 18.86 -11.33 -28.73
C GLY A 153 19.04 -12.74 -28.17
N THR A 154 19.49 -13.67 -29.02
CA THR A 154 19.68 -15.09 -28.62
C THR A 154 20.71 -15.30 -27.52
N SER A 155 21.72 -14.43 -27.44
CA SER A 155 22.77 -14.44 -26.40
C SER A 155 22.34 -13.80 -25.09
N ALA A 156 21.20 -13.10 -25.04
CA ALA A 156 20.75 -12.46 -23.81
C ALA A 156 20.35 -13.48 -22.75
N THR A 157 20.78 -13.23 -21.51
CA THR A 157 20.50 -14.04 -20.32
C THR A 157 19.58 -13.30 -19.35
N VAL A 158 18.86 -14.05 -18.54
CA VAL A 158 18.02 -13.47 -17.47
C VAL A 158 18.91 -13.02 -16.33
N MET A 159 18.77 -11.77 -15.90
CA MET A 159 19.41 -11.21 -14.72
C MET A 159 18.38 -10.99 -13.61
N SER A 160 18.72 -11.39 -12.40
CA SER A 160 17.93 -11.18 -11.20
C SER A 160 18.45 -9.95 -10.46
N ILE A 161 17.56 -9.00 -10.17
CA ILE A 161 17.85 -7.77 -9.40
C ILE A 161 17.13 -7.87 -8.07
N PRO A 162 17.85 -7.92 -6.93
CA PRO A 162 17.22 -8.06 -5.62
C PRO A 162 16.37 -6.85 -5.27
N ARG A 163 15.26 -7.13 -4.58
CA ARG A 163 14.32 -6.18 -3.98
C ARG A 163 14.10 -6.53 -2.53
N LEU A 164 13.77 -5.55 -1.70
CA LEU A 164 13.42 -5.75 -0.28
C LEU A 164 14.46 -6.59 0.46
N GLY A 165 15.73 -6.22 0.33
CA GLY A 165 16.82 -6.96 0.98
C GLY A 165 17.06 -8.38 0.43
N GLY A 166 16.56 -8.69 -0.77
CA GLY A 166 16.70 -10.01 -1.39
C GLY A 166 15.52 -10.95 -1.16
N LEU A 167 14.49 -10.52 -0.41
CA LEU A 167 13.25 -11.31 -0.24
C LEU A 167 12.49 -11.48 -1.55
N HIS A 168 12.58 -10.50 -2.43
CA HIS A 168 11.97 -10.51 -3.76
C HIS A 168 12.98 -10.10 -4.82
N HIS A 169 12.64 -10.37 -6.08
CA HIS A 169 13.52 -10.07 -7.20
C HIS A 169 12.73 -9.50 -8.37
N ARG A 170 13.34 -8.56 -9.07
CA ARG A 170 12.97 -8.17 -10.42
C ARG A 170 13.84 -8.94 -11.40
N TYR A 171 13.25 -9.46 -12.47
CA TYR A 171 13.95 -10.13 -13.55
C TYR A 171 13.97 -9.23 -14.79
N THR A 172 15.12 -9.15 -15.46
CA THR A 172 15.32 -8.39 -16.68
C THR A 172 16.30 -9.13 -17.58
N TRP A 173 16.47 -8.67 -18.82
CA TRP A 173 17.44 -9.24 -19.75
C TRP A 173 18.79 -8.53 -19.62
N ARG A 174 19.86 -9.32 -19.63
CA ARG A 174 21.24 -8.84 -19.77
C ARG A 174 21.79 -9.32 -21.11
N GLN A 175 22.20 -8.38 -21.96
CA GLN A 175 22.92 -8.71 -23.18
C GLN A 175 24.32 -9.21 -22.82
N ALA A 176 24.77 -10.32 -23.43
CA ALA A 176 26.15 -10.73 -23.31
C ALA A 176 27.03 -9.69 -24.04
N ALA A 177 28.13 -9.31 -23.41
CA ALA A 177 29.14 -8.42 -24.02
C ALA A 177 29.85 -9.11 -25.18
#